data_702ba4261c049ad99a7336418b7d766b
#
_entry.id   702ba4261c049ad99a7336418b7d766b
#
_cell.length_a   1.000
_cell.length_b   1.000
_cell.length_c   1.000
_cell.angle_alpha   90.00
_cell.angle_beta   90.00
_cell.angle_gamma   90.00
#
_symmetry.space_group_name_H-M   'P 1'
#
loop_
_entity.id
_entity.type
_entity.pdbx_description
1 polymer ?
#
loop_
_entity_poly.entity_id
_entity_poly.type
_entity_poly.pdbx_seq_one_letter_code
_entity_poly.pdbx_strand_id
1 'polypeptide(L)'
;MSKNKIDTSFEQCMKCTVCTVYCPVVAVNPDYPGPKQAGPDGERYRLKNPLFYDETLDLCLNCKRCEVACPSNVKIGDIIQSARLKYGTHKPKLRDYILANTDVMGSLATSMAAVVNFTLGLKPVKSVMDAVLAVDHHRTFPKYAGQKFETWFKRYALKKQETYQRKVSYFHG
;
A
#
# COMPACT_ATOMS: atom_id res chain seq x y z
N MET A 1 -1.49 -17.14 -19.05
CA MET A 1 -0.44 -16.12 -19.20
C MET A 1 -1.04 -14.96 -19.98
N SER A 2 -1.53 -13.92 -19.29
CA SER A 2 -2.05 -12.72 -19.93
C SER A 2 -0.88 -11.97 -20.55
N LYS A 3 -0.90 -11.77 -21.89
CA LYS A 3 0.04 -10.90 -22.58
C LYS A 3 -0.07 -9.52 -21.94
N ASN A 4 1.02 -9.01 -21.37
CA ASN A 4 1.12 -7.67 -20.82
C ASN A 4 0.65 -6.67 -21.89
N LYS A 5 -0.60 -6.23 -21.74
CA LYS A 5 -1.13 -5.12 -22.52
C LYS A 5 -0.37 -3.90 -22.00
N ILE A 6 0.54 -3.38 -22.81
CA ILE A 6 1.27 -2.15 -22.48
C ILE A 6 0.18 -1.10 -22.26
N ASP A 7 0.13 -0.55 -21.05
CA ASP A 7 -0.78 0.55 -20.76
C ASP A 7 -0.29 1.78 -21.51
N THR A 8 -0.94 2.11 -22.61
CA THR A 8 -0.62 3.27 -23.45
C THR A 8 -1.26 4.57 -22.93
N SER A 9 -1.91 4.52 -21.77
CA SER A 9 -2.57 5.71 -21.20
C SER A 9 -1.62 6.87 -20.94
N PHE A 10 -0.31 6.60 -20.75
CA PHE A 10 0.69 7.64 -20.60
C PHE A 10 0.82 8.56 -21.83
N GLU A 11 0.49 8.07 -23.04
CA GLU A 11 0.49 8.85 -24.27
C GLU A 11 -0.52 10.01 -24.23
N GLN A 12 -1.62 9.84 -23.49
CA GLN A 12 -2.67 10.87 -23.33
C GLN A 12 -2.24 12.01 -22.42
N CYS A 13 -1.08 11.91 -21.78
CA CYS A 13 -0.57 12.92 -20.86
C CYS A 13 -0.22 14.22 -21.61
N MET A 14 -1.01 15.28 -21.40
CA MET A 14 -0.79 16.63 -21.96
C MET A 14 0.28 17.45 -21.20
N LYS A 15 0.96 16.87 -20.21
CA LYS A 15 2.05 17.48 -19.42
C LYS A 15 1.65 18.74 -18.61
N CYS A 16 0.40 18.88 -18.24
CA CYS A 16 -0.15 20.07 -17.54
C CYS A 16 0.30 20.21 -16.07
N THR A 17 0.97 19.18 -15.48
CA THR A 17 1.48 19.15 -14.09
C THR A 17 0.45 19.22 -12.97
N VAL A 18 -0.85 19.26 -13.24
CA VAL A 18 -1.92 19.29 -12.23
C VAL A 18 -1.75 18.15 -11.20
N CYS A 19 -1.45 16.95 -11.65
CA CYS A 19 -1.21 15.78 -10.78
C CYS A 19 -0.07 15.99 -9.75
N THR A 20 0.93 16.81 -10.08
CA THR A 20 2.06 17.14 -9.18
C THR A 20 1.58 18.05 -8.05
N VAL A 21 0.75 19.03 -8.33
CA VAL A 21 0.17 19.95 -7.33
C VAL A 21 -0.71 19.19 -6.32
N TYR A 22 -1.47 18.20 -6.77
CA TYR A 22 -2.35 17.40 -5.92
C TYR A 22 -1.63 16.26 -5.16
N CYS A 23 -0.33 16.08 -5.39
CA CYS A 23 0.42 14.98 -4.77
C CYS A 23 0.82 15.31 -3.33
N PRO A 24 0.36 14.52 -2.32
CA PRO A 24 0.72 14.77 -0.94
C PRO A 24 2.21 14.51 -0.65
N VAL A 25 2.86 13.65 -1.44
CA VAL A 25 4.29 13.35 -1.27
C VAL A 25 5.14 14.52 -1.73
N VAL A 26 4.84 15.13 -2.88
CA VAL A 26 5.55 16.32 -3.38
C VAL A 26 5.48 17.47 -2.38
N ALA A 27 4.35 17.58 -1.66
CA ALA A 27 4.15 18.67 -0.70
C ALA A 27 5.11 18.58 0.52
N VAL A 28 5.63 17.38 0.84
CA VAL A 28 6.42 17.15 2.06
C VAL A 28 7.80 16.55 1.81
N ASN A 29 8.05 16.01 0.62
CA ASN A 29 9.33 15.39 0.27
C ASN A 29 9.86 15.96 -1.05
N PRO A 30 10.92 16.80 -1.00
CA PRO A 30 11.51 17.43 -2.19
C PRO A 30 12.22 16.44 -3.13
N ASP A 31 12.59 15.24 -2.62
CA ASP A 31 13.28 14.22 -3.43
C ASP A 31 12.32 13.54 -4.41
N TYR A 32 11.01 13.64 -4.20
CA TYR A 32 10.03 13.07 -5.11
C TYR A 32 9.71 14.01 -6.26
N PRO A 33 10.06 13.67 -7.52
CA PRO A 33 9.89 14.56 -8.67
C PRO A 33 8.43 14.74 -9.09
N GLY A 34 7.52 14.00 -8.47
CA GLY A 34 6.09 14.08 -8.70
C GLY A 34 5.53 13.06 -9.69
N PRO A 35 4.19 12.87 -9.65
CA PRO A 35 3.52 11.83 -10.40
C PRO A 35 3.70 11.91 -11.90
N LYS A 36 3.75 13.11 -12.47
CA LYS A 36 3.96 13.31 -13.92
C LYS A 36 5.30 12.73 -14.37
N GLN A 37 6.37 13.07 -13.64
CA GLN A 37 7.71 12.64 -13.99
C GLN A 37 7.93 11.15 -13.68
N ALA A 38 7.48 10.69 -12.51
CA ALA A 38 7.61 9.29 -12.11
C ALA A 38 6.77 8.34 -12.98
N GLY A 39 5.57 8.76 -13.39
CA GLY A 39 4.65 7.99 -14.21
C GLY A 39 4.86 8.18 -15.73
N PRO A 40 4.07 9.07 -16.38
CA PRO A 40 4.05 9.17 -17.84
C PRO A 40 5.40 9.50 -18.48
N ASP A 41 6.14 10.46 -17.94
CA ASP A 41 7.44 10.84 -18.51
C ASP A 41 8.47 9.74 -18.27
N GLY A 42 8.50 9.16 -17.07
CA GLY A 42 9.37 8.03 -16.74
C GLY A 42 9.09 6.80 -17.61
N GLU A 43 7.81 6.52 -17.94
CA GLU A 43 7.47 5.39 -18.81
C GLU A 43 8.01 5.58 -20.24
N ARG A 44 7.96 6.80 -20.78
CA ARG A 44 8.60 7.11 -22.06
C ARG A 44 10.09 6.81 -22.07
N TYR A 45 10.80 7.08 -20.95
CA TYR A 45 12.20 6.74 -20.80
C TYR A 45 12.41 5.23 -20.66
N ARG A 46 11.61 4.55 -19.88
CA ARG A 46 11.71 3.10 -19.67
C ARG A 46 11.47 2.29 -20.94
N LEU A 47 10.59 2.75 -21.81
CA LEU A 47 10.38 2.13 -23.12
C LEU A 47 11.60 2.25 -24.04
N LYS A 48 12.39 3.33 -23.91
CA LYS A 48 13.64 3.51 -24.67
C LYS A 48 14.83 2.80 -24.02
N ASN A 49 14.87 2.78 -22.70
CA ASN A 49 15.93 2.15 -21.92
C ASN A 49 15.30 1.28 -20.79
N PRO A 50 15.09 -0.02 -21.04
CA PRO A 50 14.50 -0.92 -20.05
C PRO A 50 15.32 -1.11 -18.78
N LEU A 51 16.58 -0.68 -18.75
CA LEU A 51 17.43 -0.69 -17.56
C LEU A 51 17.25 0.55 -16.68
N PHE A 52 16.51 1.54 -17.16
CA PHE A 52 16.24 2.75 -16.39
C PHE A 52 15.22 2.49 -15.29
N TYR A 53 15.68 2.51 -14.06
CA TYR A 53 14.85 2.51 -12.87
C TYR A 53 15.15 3.75 -12.02
N ASP A 54 14.12 4.44 -11.60
CA ASP A 54 14.21 5.59 -10.74
C ASP A 54 13.76 5.18 -9.33
N GLU A 55 14.68 5.18 -8.37
CA GLU A 55 14.42 4.79 -6.98
C GLU A 55 13.36 5.69 -6.32
N THR A 56 13.15 6.91 -6.84
CA THR A 56 12.11 7.81 -6.34
C THR A 56 10.70 7.29 -6.57
N LEU A 57 10.53 6.28 -7.43
CA LEU A 57 9.24 5.58 -7.60
C LEU A 57 8.74 4.97 -6.30
N ASP A 58 9.65 4.58 -5.39
CA ASP A 58 9.31 3.98 -4.10
C ASP A 58 8.66 4.96 -3.13
N LEU A 59 8.84 6.25 -3.35
CA LEU A 59 8.19 7.30 -2.57
C LEU A 59 6.70 7.45 -2.89
N CYS A 60 6.22 6.87 -3.99
CA CYS A 60 4.81 6.92 -4.37
C CYS A 60 3.94 6.08 -3.43
N LEU A 61 2.97 6.72 -2.77
CA LEU A 61 2.01 6.06 -1.85
C LEU A 61 0.87 5.33 -2.56
N ASN A 62 0.79 5.38 -3.88
CA ASN A 62 -0.31 4.82 -4.68
C ASN A 62 -1.72 5.28 -4.23
N CYS A 63 -1.83 6.50 -3.73
CA CYS A 63 -3.08 7.06 -3.19
C CYS A 63 -4.11 7.47 -4.26
N LYS A 64 -3.79 7.38 -5.53
CA LYS A 64 -4.64 7.67 -6.70
C LYS A 64 -5.10 9.12 -6.87
N ARG A 65 -4.72 10.05 -6.00
CA ARG A 65 -5.11 11.48 -6.11
C ARG A 65 -4.71 12.09 -7.46
N CYS A 66 -3.54 11.72 -7.99
CA CYS A 66 -3.06 12.17 -9.28
C CYS A 66 -3.93 11.72 -10.45
N GLU A 67 -4.55 10.54 -10.36
CA GLU A 67 -5.46 10.02 -11.38
C GLU A 67 -6.81 10.76 -11.36
N VAL A 68 -7.35 10.98 -10.15
CA VAL A 68 -8.60 11.73 -9.97
C VAL A 68 -8.48 13.17 -10.46
N ALA A 69 -7.32 13.80 -10.23
CA ALA A 69 -7.05 15.18 -10.67
C ALA A 69 -6.66 15.29 -12.15
N CYS A 70 -6.43 14.18 -12.85
CA CYS A 70 -5.93 14.19 -14.22
C CYS A 70 -7.04 14.52 -15.23
N PRO A 71 -6.98 15.65 -15.97
CA PRO A 71 -7.99 16.00 -16.96
C PRO A 71 -8.03 15.05 -18.17
N SER A 72 -6.91 14.36 -18.43
CA SER A 72 -6.79 13.35 -19.51
C SER A 72 -7.01 11.92 -19.03
N ASN A 73 -7.47 11.73 -17.79
CA ASN A 73 -7.76 10.41 -17.18
C ASN A 73 -6.61 9.40 -17.28
N VAL A 74 -5.36 9.86 -17.22
CA VAL A 74 -4.17 9.00 -17.24
C VAL A 74 -4.08 8.22 -15.94
N LYS A 75 -3.86 6.91 -16.02
CA LYS A 75 -3.71 6.01 -14.87
C LYS A 75 -2.30 6.06 -14.27
N ILE A 76 -1.93 7.23 -13.76
CA ILE A 76 -0.56 7.56 -13.33
C ILE A 76 -0.06 6.62 -12.24
N GLY A 77 -0.88 6.32 -11.24
CA GLY A 77 -0.51 5.42 -10.16
C GLY A 77 -0.30 3.98 -10.64
N ASP A 78 -1.12 3.51 -11.60
CA ASP A 78 -0.96 2.17 -12.19
C ASP A 78 0.33 2.09 -13.01
N ILE A 79 0.67 3.14 -13.77
CA ILE A 79 1.94 3.23 -14.51
C ILE A 79 3.12 3.13 -13.54
N ILE A 80 3.10 3.89 -12.43
CA ILE A 80 4.16 3.86 -11.41
C ILE A 80 4.27 2.48 -10.76
N GLN A 81 3.15 1.86 -10.38
CA GLN A 81 3.17 0.53 -9.78
C GLN A 81 3.65 -0.54 -10.76
N SER A 82 3.23 -0.48 -12.02
CA SER A 82 3.71 -1.38 -13.07
C SER A 82 5.21 -1.23 -13.29
N ALA A 83 5.72 0.00 -13.25
CA ALA A 83 7.15 0.27 -13.35
C ALA A 83 7.94 -0.31 -12.18
N ARG A 84 7.44 -0.16 -10.94
CA ARG A 84 8.06 -0.76 -9.74
C ARG A 84 8.13 -2.28 -9.84
N LEU A 85 7.07 -2.92 -10.30
CA LEU A 85 7.02 -4.38 -10.46
C LEU A 85 7.91 -4.89 -11.60
N LYS A 86 7.97 -4.15 -12.70
CA LYS A 86 8.66 -4.59 -13.92
C LYS A 86 10.15 -4.31 -13.89
N TYR A 87 10.56 -3.16 -13.38
CA TYR A 87 11.93 -2.66 -13.45
C TYR A 87 12.62 -2.60 -12.09
N GLY A 88 11.86 -2.69 -11.00
CA GLY A 88 12.41 -2.67 -9.64
C GLY A 88 13.25 -3.92 -9.35
N THR A 89 14.42 -3.72 -8.78
CA THR A 89 15.35 -4.79 -8.38
C THR A 89 15.23 -5.16 -6.90
N HIS A 90 14.16 -4.72 -6.24
CA HIS A 90 14.00 -4.94 -4.81
C HIS A 90 13.93 -6.42 -4.45
N LYS A 91 14.90 -6.85 -3.66
CA LYS A 91 14.79 -8.12 -2.94
C LYS A 91 13.82 -7.91 -1.75
N PRO A 92 12.82 -8.78 -1.58
CA PRO A 92 11.89 -8.66 -0.46
C PRO A 92 12.64 -8.73 0.88
N LYS A 93 12.39 -7.77 1.75
CA LYS A 93 12.93 -7.72 3.10
C LYS A 93 12.07 -8.59 4.04
N LEU A 94 12.60 -8.98 5.18
CA LEU A 94 11.83 -9.71 6.20
C LEU A 94 10.51 -9.01 6.55
N ARG A 95 10.53 -7.68 6.63
CA ARG A 95 9.33 -6.86 6.84
C ARG A 95 8.25 -7.11 5.78
N ASP A 96 8.66 -7.19 4.51
CA ASP A 96 7.73 -7.36 3.38
C ASP A 96 7.07 -8.73 3.41
N TYR A 97 7.83 -9.76 3.81
CA TYR A 97 7.30 -11.09 4.04
C TYR A 97 6.29 -11.14 5.20
N ILE A 98 6.59 -10.47 6.30
CA ILE A 98 5.67 -10.36 7.46
C ILE A 98 4.38 -9.65 7.05
N LEU A 99 4.50 -8.53 6.32
CA LEU A 99 3.34 -7.76 5.85
C LEU A 99 2.52 -8.51 4.79
N ALA A 100 3.14 -9.36 3.98
CA ALA A 100 2.44 -10.19 3.01
C ALA A 100 1.63 -11.33 3.67
N ASN A 101 1.99 -11.73 4.90
CA ASN A 101 1.34 -12.83 5.63
C ASN A 101 0.57 -12.34 6.87
N THR A 102 -0.13 -11.21 6.74
CA THR A 102 -0.88 -10.58 7.84
C THR A 102 -1.94 -11.48 8.46
N ASP A 103 -2.58 -12.35 7.68
CA ASP A 103 -3.60 -13.29 8.17
C ASP A 103 -3.03 -14.30 9.16
N VAL A 104 -1.86 -14.87 8.83
CA VAL A 104 -1.18 -15.82 9.71
C VAL A 104 -0.71 -15.11 10.97
N MET A 105 -0.06 -13.96 10.82
CA MET A 105 0.43 -13.16 11.94
C MET A 105 -0.70 -12.68 12.84
N GLY A 106 -1.79 -12.18 12.25
CA GLY A 106 -2.99 -11.76 12.98
C GLY A 106 -3.65 -12.91 13.73
N SER A 107 -3.69 -14.09 13.12
CA SER A 107 -4.24 -15.30 13.73
C SER A 107 -3.46 -15.75 14.98
N LEU A 108 -2.13 -15.75 14.87
CA LEU A 108 -1.22 -16.07 16.00
C LEU A 108 -1.30 -15.00 17.08
N ALA A 109 -1.25 -13.73 16.68
CA ALA A 109 -1.32 -12.60 17.63
C ALA A 109 -2.66 -12.55 18.38
N THR A 110 -3.77 -12.89 17.74
CA THR A 110 -5.09 -12.97 18.37
C THR A 110 -5.15 -14.10 19.41
N SER A 111 -4.52 -15.24 19.14
CA SER A 111 -4.48 -16.36 20.09
C SER A 111 -3.75 -16.02 21.39
N MET A 112 -2.79 -15.09 21.33
CA MET A 112 -1.99 -14.62 22.47
C MET A 112 -2.14 -13.10 22.69
N ALA A 113 -3.33 -12.56 22.44
CA ALA A 113 -3.57 -11.11 22.36
C ALA A 113 -3.10 -10.33 23.60
N ALA A 114 -3.30 -10.88 24.81
CA ALA A 114 -2.85 -10.23 26.06
C ALA A 114 -1.32 -10.03 26.09
N VAL A 115 -0.56 -11.08 25.75
CA VAL A 115 0.91 -11.05 25.74
C VAL A 115 1.42 -10.13 24.63
N VAL A 116 0.87 -10.27 23.41
CA VAL A 116 1.26 -9.46 22.27
C VAL A 116 0.97 -7.97 22.50
N ASN A 117 -0.19 -7.64 23.02
CA ASN A 117 -0.55 -6.26 23.33
C ASN A 117 0.35 -5.65 24.42
N PHE A 118 0.73 -6.44 25.41
CA PHE A 118 1.66 -6.00 26.45
C PHE A 118 3.06 -5.76 25.86
N THR A 119 3.59 -6.70 25.11
CA THR A 119 4.95 -6.60 24.52
C THR A 119 5.06 -5.47 23.52
N LEU A 120 4.06 -5.27 22.63
CA LEU A 120 4.04 -4.16 21.68
C LEU A 120 3.94 -2.78 22.34
N GLY A 121 3.53 -2.71 23.61
CA GLY A 121 3.55 -1.49 24.41
C GLY A 121 4.92 -1.10 24.96
N LEU A 122 5.86 -2.05 25.03
CA LEU A 122 7.17 -1.85 25.64
C LEU A 122 8.13 -1.07 24.73
N LYS A 123 8.77 -0.03 25.25
CA LYS A 123 9.76 0.78 24.52
C LYS A 123 10.92 -0.04 23.92
N PRO A 124 11.55 -1.00 24.65
CA PRO A 124 12.65 -1.79 24.10
C PRO A 124 12.21 -2.64 22.90
N VAL A 125 10.99 -3.21 22.94
CA VAL A 125 10.47 -3.99 21.81
C VAL A 125 10.28 -3.11 20.57
N LYS A 126 9.73 -1.91 20.74
CA LYS A 126 9.60 -0.95 19.65
C LYS A 126 10.95 -0.53 19.06
N SER A 127 11.97 -0.34 19.90
CA SER A 127 13.32 0.00 19.43
C SER A 127 13.96 -1.14 18.63
N VAL A 128 13.76 -2.39 19.03
CA VAL A 128 14.22 -3.56 18.27
C VAL A 128 13.45 -3.68 16.93
N MET A 129 12.15 -3.42 16.94
CA MET A 129 11.35 -3.42 15.71
C MET A 129 11.80 -2.33 14.72
N ASP A 130 12.20 -1.17 15.23
CA ASP A 130 12.76 -0.09 14.42
C ASP A 130 14.08 -0.52 13.77
N ALA A 131 15.00 -1.05 14.56
CA ALA A 131 16.31 -1.49 14.08
C ALA A 131 16.25 -2.65 13.07
N VAL A 132 15.36 -3.64 13.30
CA VAL A 132 15.31 -4.89 12.51
C VAL A 132 14.32 -4.79 11.34
N LEU A 133 13.16 -4.20 11.57
CA LEU A 133 12.05 -4.16 10.60
C LEU A 133 11.88 -2.78 9.96
N ALA A 134 12.65 -1.77 10.36
CA ALA A 134 12.47 -0.37 9.96
C ALA A 134 11.01 0.12 10.17
N VAL A 135 10.44 -0.25 11.33
CA VAL A 135 9.12 0.21 11.79
C VAL A 135 9.35 1.23 12.89
N ASP A 136 9.04 2.48 12.63
CA ASP A 136 9.27 3.60 13.55
C ASP A 136 8.77 3.31 14.96
N HIS A 137 9.64 3.50 15.96
CA HIS A 137 9.37 3.23 17.38
C HIS A 137 8.29 4.16 18.00
N HIS A 138 7.99 5.29 17.37
CA HIS A 138 6.87 6.15 17.79
C HIS A 138 5.51 5.62 17.34
N ARG A 139 5.46 4.63 16.45
CA ARG A 139 4.21 4.10 15.92
C ARG A 139 3.38 3.48 17.03
N THR A 140 2.10 3.84 17.05
CA THR A 140 1.10 3.19 17.91
C THR A 140 0.46 2.05 17.14
N PHE A 141 0.53 0.83 17.69
CA PHE A 141 -0.12 -0.33 17.11
C PHE A 141 -1.54 -0.48 17.66
N PRO A 142 -2.52 -0.81 16.80
CA PRO A 142 -3.85 -1.18 17.28
C PRO A 142 -3.75 -2.46 18.14
N LYS A 143 -4.60 -2.54 19.15
CA LYS A 143 -4.64 -3.71 20.03
C LYS A 143 -5.30 -4.88 19.31
N TYR A 144 -4.68 -6.04 19.41
CA TYR A 144 -5.29 -7.29 18.97
C TYR A 144 -6.47 -7.67 19.86
N ALA A 145 -7.58 -8.06 19.22
CA ALA A 145 -8.75 -8.58 19.93
C ALA A 145 -8.48 -9.99 20.46
N GLY A 146 -9.15 -10.37 21.57
CA GLY A 146 -9.01 -11.70 22.16
C GLY A 146 -9.69 -12.83 21.38
N GLN A 147 -10.38 -12.52 20.28
CA GLN A 147 -11.01 -13.51 19.39
C GLN A 147 -11.03 -13.01 17.95
N LYS A 148 -11.01 -13.95 17.00
CA LYS A 148 -11.09 -13.66 15.57
C LYS A 148 -12.45 -13.08 15.20
N PHE A 149 -12.47 -12.15 14.23
CA PHE A 149 -13.70 -11.56 13.70
C PHE A 149 -14.72 -12.61 13.24
N GLU A 150 -14.28 -13.63 12.50
CA GLU A 150 -15.17 -14.71 12.05
C GLU A 150 -15.88 -15.42 13.21
N THR A 151 -15.16 -15.72 14.29
CA THR A 151 -15.72 -16.38 15.48
C THR A 151 -16.74 -15.49 16.15
N TRP A 152 -16.40 -14.20 16.31
CA TRP A 152 -17.34 -13.21 16.84
C TRP A 152 -18.57 -13.07 15.94
N PHE A 153 -18.37 -12.96 14.64
CA PHE A 153 -19.45 -12.79 13.66
C PHE A 153 -20.42 -13.97 13.68
N LYS A 154 -19.90 -15.21 13.60
CA LYS A 154 -20.72 -16.43 13.67
C LYS A 154 -21.52 -16.51 14.96
N ARG A 155 -20.92 -16.10 16.08
CA ARG A 155 -21.55 -16.20 17.41
C ARG A 155 -22.62 -15.15 17.68
N TYR A 156 -22.39 -13.92 17.26
CA TYR A 156 -23.21 -12.77 17.65
C TYR A 156 -23.93 -12.10 16.48
N ALA A 157 -23.27 -11.86 15.38
CA ALA A 157 -23.82 -11.05 14.31
C ALA A 157 -24.70 -11.85 13.34
N LEU A 158 -24.37 -13.12 13.06
CA LEU A 158 -25.13 -13.95 12.14
C LEU A 158 -26.57 -14.13 12.61
N LYS A 159 -26.77 -14.35 13.90
CA LYS A 159 -28.11 -14.48 14.53
C LYS A 159 -28.97 -13.23 14.41
N LYS A 160 -28.35 -12.05 14.38
CA LYS A 160 -29.06 -10.77 14.23
C LYS A 160 -29.36 -10.42 12.78
N GLN A 161 -28.65 -10.99 11.82
CA GLN A 161 -28.87 -10.69 10.40
C GLN A 161 -30.23 -11.16 9.87
N GLU A 162 -30.80 -12.20 10.45
CA GLU A 162 -32.14 -12.69 10.09
C GLU A 162 -33.24 -11.65 10.34
N THR A 163 -33.00 -10.70 11.23
CA THR A 163 -33.96 -9.64 11.59
C THR A 163 -34.00 -8.51 10.57
N TYR A 164 -33.02 -8.40 9.67
CA TYR A 164 -32.92 -7.28 8.72
C TYR A 164 -33.32 -7.70 7.31
N GLN A 165 -34.16 -6.88 6.66
CA GLN A 165 -34.60 -7.13 5.28
C GLN A 165 -33.48 -6.86 4.24
N ARG A 166 -32.55 -5.94 4.55
CA ARG A 166 -31.44 -5.60 3.65
C ARG A 166 -30.16 -6.26 4.14
N LYS A 167 -29.45 -6.91 3.22
CA LYS A 167 -28.16 -7.54 3.48
C LYS A 167 -27.05 -6.76 2.79
N VAL A 168 -25.92 -6.58 3.47
CA VAL A 168 -24.70 -6.01 2.93
C VAL A 168 -23.54 -6.99 3.12
N SER A 169 -22.64 -7.06 2.15
CA SER A 169 -21.42 -7.83 2.30
C SER A 169 -20.33 -6.93 2.91
N TYR A 170 -19.69 -7.42 3.95
CA TYR A 170 -18.55 -6.74 4.58
C TYR A 170 -17.28 -7.52 4.28
N PHE A 171 -16.33 -6.86 3.63
CA PHE A 171 -15.00 -7.39 3.41
C PHE A 171 -14.12 -6.98 4.60
N HIS A 172 -13.63 -7.97 5.35
CA HIS A 172 -12.65 -7.74 6.40
C HIS A 172 -11.25 -8.15 5.90
N GLY A 173 -10.28 -7.27 6.10
CA GLY A 173 -8.88 -7.54 5.81
C GLY A 173 -8.16 -8.10 7.02
#